data_6bfe1f44fcc6700dc809ece29b9c1568
#
_entry.id   6bfe1f44fcc6700dc809ece29b9c1568
#
_cell.length_a   1.000
_cell.length_b   1.000
_cell.length_c   1.000
_cell.angle_alpha   90.00
_cell.angle_beta   90.00
_cell.angle_gamma   90.00
#
_symmetry.space_group_name_H-M   'P 1'
#
loop_
_entity.id
_entity.type
_entity.pdbx_description
1 polymer ?
#
loop_
_entity_poly.entity_id
_entity_poly.type
_entity_poly.pdbx_seq_one_letter_code
_entity_poly.pdbx_strand_id
1 'polypeptide(L)' 'DSAAARAGLQPGDVIIQLGFSAINNMADFLALVEALPTGSIQPLRFIREGRPSFRSIIIE' A
#
# COMPACT_ATOMS: atom_id res chain seq x y z
N ASP A 1 -4.97 -6.12 12.97
CA ASP A 1 -4.52 -4.78 12.60
C ASP A 1 -3.21 -4.78 11.85
N SER A 2 -3.27 -5.12 10.59
CA SER A 2 -2.10 -5.01 9.74
C SER A 2 -2.05 -3.63 9.08
N ALA A 3 -0.88 -3.26 8.57
CA ALA A 3 -0.74 -2.02 7.81
C ALA A 3 -1.67 -2.02 6.59
N ALA A 4 -1.81 -3.18 5.94
CA ALA A 4 -2.70 -3.31 4.79
C ALA A 4 -4.17 -3.05 5.18
N ALA A 5 -4.61 -3.62 6.30
CA ALA A 5 -5.99 -3.41 6.77
C ALA A 5 -6.24 -1.94 7.11
N ARG A 6 -5.28 -1.29 7.75
CA ARG A 6 -5.40 0.13 8.08
C ARG A 6 -5.42 1.01 6.83
N ALA A 7 -4.78 0.58 5.77
CA ALA A 7 -4.80 1.28 4.50
C ALA A 7 -6.11 1.10 3.73
N GLY A 8 -7.01 0.23 4.22
CA GLY A 8 -8.28 -0.02 3.56
C GLY A 8 -8.22 -1.08 2.48
N LEU A 9 -7.15 -1.86 2.44
CA LEU A 9 -7.02 -2.94 1.48
C LEU A 9 -7.92 -4.11 1.86
N GLN A 10 -8.40 -4.82 0.85
CA GLN A 10 -9.30 -5.96 1.02
C GLN A 10 -8.66 -7.22 0.45
N PRO A 11 -9.10 -8.40 0.89
CA PRO A 11 -8.64 -9.64 0.28
C PRO A 11 -8.85 -9.61 -1.23
N GLY A 12 -7.84 -10.03 -1.98
CA GLY A 12 -7.88 -10.02 -3.43
C GLY A 12 -7.30 -8.76 -4.08
N ASP A 13 -7.05 -7.71 -3.30
CA ASP A 13 -6.36 -6.52 -3.83
C ASP A 13 -4.91 -6.85 -4.14
N VAL A 14 -4.41 -6.36 -5.27
CA VAL A 14 -3.02 -6.55 -5.67
C VAL A 14 -2.33 -5.19 -5.62
N ILE A 15 -1.43 -5.01 -4.67
CA ILE A 15 -0.68 -3.76 -4.52
C ILE A 15 0.38 -3.70 -5.62
N ILE A 16 0.44 -2.58 -6.34
CA ILE A 16 1.40 -2.43 -7.43
C ILE A 16 2.41 -1.31 -7.18
N GLN A 17 2.08 -0.34 -6.32
CA GLN A 17 3.00 0.78 -6.06
C GLN A 17 2.64 1.43 -4.73
N LEU A 18 3.67 1.81 -3.97
CA LEU A 18 3.52 2.62 -2.76
C LEU A 18 4.53 3.76 -2.85
N GLY A 19 4.04 5.01 -2.74
CA GLY A 19 4.89 6.16 -2.98
C GLY A 19 5.38 6.14 -4.41
N PHE A 20 6.69 6.13 -4.59
CA PHE A 20 7.30 6.05 -5.92
C PHE A 20 7.93 4.69 -6.19
N SER A 21 7.69 3.71 -5.32
CA SER A 21 8.33 2.40 -5.40
C SER A 21 7.35 1.34 -5.87
N ALA A 22 7.76 0.54 -6.84
CA ALA A 22 6.98 -0.60 -7.29
C ALA A 22 6.95 -1.68 -6.20
N ILE A 23 5.80 -2.32 -6.05
CA ILE A 23 5.59 -3.38 -5.06
C ILE A 23 5.34 -4.68 -5.83
N ASN A 24 6.15 -5.70 -5.57
CA ASN A 24 6.03 -6.98 -6.22
C ASN A 24 5.36 -8.05 -5.36
N ASN A 25 5.38 -7.85 -4.04
CA ASN A 25 4.79 -8.81 -3.10
C ASN A 25 4.53 -8.12 -1.77
N MET A 26 3.86 -8.80 -0.85
CA MET A 26 3.50 -8.22 0.44
C MET A 26 4.74 -7.90 1.30
N ALA A 27 5.81 -8.69 1.18
CA ALA A 27 7.03 -8.41 1.92
C ALA A 27 7.64 -7.06 1.52
N ASP A 28 7.61 -6.72 0.22
CA ASP A 28 8.05 -5.41 -0.26
C ASP A 28 7.22 -4.29 0.35
N PHE A 29 5.91 -4.48 0.40
CA PHE A 29 5.00 -3.49 0.96
C PHE A 29 5.31 -3.24 2.44
N LEU A 30 5.43 -4.31 3.23
CA LEU A 30 5.69 -4.18 4.65
C LEU A 30 7.05 -3.55 4.93
N ALA A 31 8.07 -3.93 4.17
CA ALA A 31 9.40 -3.35 4.33
C ALA A 31 9.40 -1.85 4.03
N LEU A 32 8.67 -1.44 3.01
CA LEU A 32 8.59 -0.03 2.62
C LEU A 32 7.80 0.78 3.65
N VAL A 33 6.72 0.23 4.17
CA VAL A 33 5.94 0.89 5.24
C VAL A 33 6.84 1.18 6.45
N GLU A 34 7.71 0.24 6.80
CA GLU A 34 8.63 0.44 7.92
C GLU A 34 9.71 1.48 7.62
N ALA A 35 10.09 1.62 6.35
CA ALA A 35 11.15 2.54 5.95
C ALA A 35 10.67 3.97 5.74
N LEU A 36 9.39 4.17 5.45
CA LEU A 36 8.84 5.50 5.19
C LEU A 36 8.61 6.27 6.49
N PRO A 37 8.73 7.60 6.45
CA PRO A 37 8.54 8.41 7.66
C PRO A 37 7.13 8.25 8.23
N THR A 38 7.06 8.01 9.55
CA THR A 38 5.79 7.96 10.28
C THR A 38 5.07 9.30 10.14
N GLY A 39 3.77 9.24 9.83
CA GLY A 39 2.95 10.43 9.64
C GLY A 39 2.96 10.96 8.22
N SER A 40 3.81 10.42 7.33
CA SER A 40 3.81 10.86 5.95
C SER A 40 2.59 10.32 5.21
N ILE A 41 2.12 11.07 4.21
CA ILE A 41 1.03 10.67 3.35
C ILE A 41 1.63 10.13 2.06
N GLN A 42 1.27 8.90 1.70
CA GLN A 42 1.84 8.23 0.53
C GLN A 42 0.73 7.77 -0.41
N PRO A 43 0.92 7.91 -1.73
CA PRO A 43 -0.02 7.34 -2.69
C PRO A 43 0.14 5.83 -2.74
N LEU A 44 -0.98 5.13 -2.74
CA LEU A 44 -1.03 3.67 -2.87
C LEU A 44 -1.81 3.33 -4.13
N ARG A 45 -1.21 2.56 -5.02
CA ARG A 45 -1.87 2.05 -6.21
C ARG A 45 -2.04 0.55 -6.10
N PHE A 46 -3.22 0.07 -6.46
CA PHE A 46 -3.53 -1.35 -6.37
C PHE A 46 -4.59 -1.71 -7.41
N ILE A 47 -4.74 -3.00 -7.64
CA ILE A 47 -5.75 -3.54 -8.56
C ILE A 47 -6.81 -4.20 -7.70
N ARG A 48 -8.07 -3.79 -7.87
CA ARG A 48 -9.22 -4.39 -7.21
C ARG A 48 -10.21 -4.84 -8.27
N GLU A 49 -10.52 -6.13 -8.27
CA GLU A 49 -11.46 -6.72 -9.24
C GLU A 49 -11.05 -6.40 -10.68
N GLY A 50 -9.74 -6.47 -10.95
CA GLY A 50 -9.22 -6.20 -12.28
C GLY A 50 -9.14 -4.72 -12.66
N ARG A 51 -9.43 -3.81 -11.73
CA ARG A 51 -9.45 -2.37 -12.02
C ARG A 51 -8.36 -1.65 -11.25
N PRO A 52 -7.62 -0.75 -11.92
CA PRO A 52 -6.67 0.10 -11.21
C PRO A 52 -7.38 1.00 -10.21
N SER A 53 -6.83 1.07 -9.01
CA SER A 53 -7.39 1.90 -7.94
C SER A 53 -6.28 2.69 -7.28
N PHE A 54 -6.65 3.79 -6.65
CA PHE A 54 -5.69 4.70 -6.03
C PHE A 54 -6.23 5.13 -4.68
N ARG A 55 -5.33 5.27 -3.71
CA ARG A 55 -5.69 5.75 -2.38
C ARG A 55 -4.49 6.43 -1.75
N SER A 56 -4.74 7.52 -1.00
CA SER A 56 -3.70 8.12 -0.16
C SER A 56 -3.77 7.48 1.22
N ILE A 57 -2.63 7.07 1.75
CA ILE A 57 -2.57 6.45 3.07
C ILE A 57 -1.59 7.21 3.95
N ILE A 58 -1.79 7.12 5.26
CA ILE A 58 -0.88 7.70 6.25
C ILE A 58 -0.04 6.57 6.83
N ILE A 59 1.27 6.77 6.84
CA ILE A 59 2.21 5.81 7.43
C ILE A 59 2.18 5.97 8.94
N GLU A 60 1.89 4.86 9.63
CA GLU A 60 1.77 4.84 11.09
C GLU A 60 2.92 4.12 11.76
#